data_53e3381235212dd6dc526feb58bafdb0
#
_entry.id   53e3381235212dd6dc526feb58bafdb0
#
_cell.length_a   1.000
_cell.length_b   1.000
_cell.length_c   1.000
_cell.angle_alpha   90.00
_cell.angle_beta   90.00
_cell.angle_gamma   90.00
#
_symmetry.space_group_name_H-M   'P 1'
#
loop_
_entity.id
_entity.type
_entity.pdbx_description
1 polymer ?
#
loop_
_entity_poly.entity_id
_entity_poly.type
_entity_poly.pdbx_seq_one_letter_code
_entity_poly.pdbx_strand_id
1 'polypeptide(L)'
;MGVGVTQSEPITAMRAVIKVEAAEVVDSKFRDRKERAQKQFATDLKVISGAGERDGETFSEWFSFLASGEIGSKTKTGQLLTAALGEDAKAETLEELASKLVGKTFAAQIGTSKDGQYSRVIHDTIAPTPPEAAKGDDT
;
A
#
# COMPACT_ATOMS: atom_id res chain seq x y z
N MET A 1 -33.84 -0.28 -15.32
CA MET A 1 -32.72 -0.30 -14.39
C MET A 1 -32.36 -1.75 -14.05
N GLY A 2 -31.12 -2.11 -14.21
CA GLY A 2 -30.68 -3.44 -13.86
C GLY A 2 -30.62 -3.65 -12.36
N VAL A 3 -31.10 -4.77 -11.92
CA VAL A 3 -30.93 -5.22 -10.54
C VAL A 3 -29.95 -6.37 -10.58
N GLY A 4 -28.77 -6.13 -10.22
CA GLY A 4 -27.75 -7.16 -10.25
C GLY A 4 -26.49 -6.68 -9.59
N VAL A 5 -25.54 -7.59 -9.42
CA VAL A 5 -24.25 -7.22 -8.87
C VAL A 5 -23.50 -6.38 -9.89
N THR A 6 -23.24 -5.14 -9.53
CA THR A 6 -22.40 -4.27 -10.33
C THR A 6 -21.01 -4.31 -9.75
N GLN A 7 -20.04 -4.77 -10.54
CA GLN A 7 -18.66 -4.74 -10.10
C GLN A 7 -18.16 -3.30 -10.14
N SER A 8 -17.63 -2.85 -9.03
CA SER A 8 -17.00 -1.55 -8.98
C SER A 8 -15.70 -1.61 -9.78
N GLU A 9 -15.46 -0.62 -10.62
CA GLU A 9 -14.19 -0.52 -11.32
C GLU A 9 -13.08 -0.24 -10.32
N PRO A 10 -11.85 -0.72 -10.57
CA PRO A 10 -10.73 -0.40 -9.71
C PRO A 10 -10.50 1.11 -9.63
N ILE A 11 -10.07 1.56 -8.46
CA ILE A 11 -9.66 2.95 -8.28
C ILE A 11 -8.34 3.13 -9.03
N THR A 12 -8.22 4.22 -9.79
CA THR A 12 -6.96 4.60 -10.44
C THR A 12 -6.68 6.07 -10.18
N ALA A 13 -5.39 6.41 -10.13
CA ALA A 13 -4.96 7.79 -9.94
C ALA A 13 -3.51 7.93 -10.40
N MET A 14 -3.20 9.04 -11.07
CA MET A 14 -1.82 9.31 -11.49
C MET A 14 -0.93 9.60 -10.29
N ARG A 15 -1.47 10.26 -9.27
CA ARG A 15 -0.77 10.51 -8.02
C ARG A 15 -1.79 10.69 -6.92
N ALA A 16 -1.76 9.81 -5.95
CA ALA A 16 -2.70 9.82 -4.84
C ALA A 16 -1.94 9.93 -3.52
N VAL A 17 -2.60 10.49 -2.51
CA VAL A 17 -2.18 10.37 -1.12
C VAL A 17 -3.01 9.25 -0.51
N ILE A 18 -2.34 8.28 0.09
CA ILE A 18 -2.95 7.03 0.53
C ILE A 18 -2.62 6.84 2.01
N LYS A 19 -3.63 6.44 2.79
CA LYS A 19 -3.46 6.15 4.21
C LYS A 19 -3.58 4.66 4.46
N VAL A 20 -2.71 4.13 5.31
CA VAL A 20 -2.79 2.73 5.74
C VAL A 20 -3.81 2.63 6.87
N GLU A 21 -4.95 2.01 6.58
CA GLU A 21 -6.02 1.84 7.58
C GLU A 21 -5.78 0.60 8.43
N ALA A 22 -5.19 -0.44 7.85
CA ALA A 22 -4.87 -1.68 8.56
C ALA A 22 -3.65 -2.32 7.92
N ALA A 23 -2.88 -3.05 8.72
CA ALA A 23 -1.73 -3.81 8.24
C ALA A 23 -1.52 -5.02 9.13
N GLU A 24 -1.30 -6.17 8.51
CA GLU A 24 -1.12 -7.44 9.21
C GLU A 24 -0.06 -8.26 8.49
N VAL A 25 0.77 -8.97 9.25
CA VAL A 25 1.76 -9.89 8.67
C VAL A 25 1.08 -11.23 8.43
N VAL A 26 1.12 -11.70 7.20
CA VAL A 26 0.56 -12.99 6.82
C VAL A 26 1.57 -13.77 5.98
N ASP A 27 1.42 -15.08 5.95
CA ASP A 27 2.26 -15.93 5.11
C ASP A 27 1.82 -15.79 3.66
N SER A 28 2.80 -15.76 2.75
CA SER A 28 2.52 -15.74 1.32
C SER A 28 2.49 -17.16 0.77
N LYS A 29 1.56 -17.44 -0.11
CA LYS A 29 1.50 -18.72 -0.84
C LYS A 29 2.55 -18.79 -1.95
N PHE A 30 3.09 -17.65 -2.34
CA PHE A 30 4.02 -17.55 -3.44
C PHE A 30 5.45 -17.52 -2.93
N ARG A 31 6.36 -18.12 -3.70
CA ARG A 31 7.80 -18.08 -3.41
C ARG A 31 8.47 -17.09 -4.36
N ASP A 32 9.63 -16.59 -3.97
CA ASP A 32 10.40 -15.71 -4.83
C ASP A 32 11.08 -16.52 -5.95
N ARG A 33 11.84 -15.84 -6.80
CA ARG A 33 12.53 -16.50 -7.93
C ARG A 33 13.52 -17.56 -7.52
N LYS A 34 14.00 -17.51 -6.29
CA LYS A 34 14.96 -18.49 -5.74
C LYS A 34 14.26 -19.51 -4.86
N GLU A 35 12.95 -19.65 -4.99
CA GLU A 35 12.11 -20.58 -4.22
C GLU A 35 12.16 -20.34 -2.71
N ARG A 36 12.47 -19.11 -2.29
CA ARG A 36 12.50 -18.76 -0.87
C ARG A 36 11.12 -18.41 -0.38
N ALA A 37 10.82 -18.82 0.86
CA ALA A 37 9.52 -18.48 1.48
C ALA A 37 9.37 -16.98 1.65
N GLN A 38 8.15 -16.51 1.47
CA GLN A 38 7.80 -15.10 1.60
C GLN A 38 6.68 -14.92 2.61
N LYS A 39 6.62 -13.71 3.16
CA LYS A 39 5.49 -13.20 3.94
C LYS A 39 5.00 -11.93 3.27
N GLN A 40 3.87 -11.42 3.72
CA GLN A 40 3.28 -10.21 3.18
C GLN A 40 2.75 -9.34 4.31
N PHE A 41 2.81 -8.02 4.10
CA PHE A 41 1.93 -7.10 4.82
C PHE A 41 0.62 -7.07 4.04
N ALA A 42 -0.44 -7.61 4.62
CA ALA A 42 -1.78 -7.48 4.09
C ALA A 42 -2.33 -6.14 4.59
N THR A 43 -2.60 -5.23 3.68
CA THR A 43 -3.00 -3.87 4.04
C THR A 43 -4.36 -3.51 3.48
N ASP A 44 -5.09 -2.69 4.23
CA ASP A 44 -6.24 -1.97 3.72
C ASP A 44 -5.82 -0.51 3.58
N LEU A 45 -5.99 0.02 2.39
CA LEU A 45 -5.53 1.36 2.04
C LEU A 45 -6.72 2.25 1.71
N LYS A 46 -6.68 3.48 2.18
CA LYS A 46 -7.72 4.48 1.90
C LYS A 46 -7.14 5.62 1.10
N VAL A 47 -7.80 5.98 0.02
CA VAL A 47 -7.39 7.11 -0.81
C VAL A 47 -7.83 8.39 -0.13
N ILE A 48 -6.86 9.24 0.23
CA ILE A 48 -7.13 10.53 0.86
C ILE A 48 -7.38 11.59 -0.19
N SER A 49 -6.57 11.61 -1.25
CA SER A 49 -6.72 12.57 -2.34
C SER A 49 -6.10 12.04 -3.63
N GLY A 50 -6.43 12.66 -4.75
CA GLY A 50 -5.85 12.35 -6.05
C GLY A 50 -6.69 11.46 -6.94
N ALA A 51 -7.78 10.89 -6.44
CA ALA A 51 -8.67 10.02 -7.22
C ALA A 51 -10.03 10.69 -7.55
N GLY A 52 -10.15 11.99 -7.30
CA GLY A 52 -11.36 12.73 -7.62
C GLY A 52 -12.55 12.25 -6.82
N GLU A 53 -13.61 11.86 -7.50
CA GLU A 53 -14.83 11.38 -6.84
C GLU A 53 -14.64 10.09 -6.04
N ARG A 54 -13.56 9.35 -6.31
CA ARG A 54 -13.24 8.12 -5.63
C ARG A 54 -12.42 8.32 -4.35
N ASP A 55 -12.08 9.57 -4.01
CA ASP A 55 -11.40 9.87 -2.74
C ASP A 55 -12.26 9.38 -1.57
N GLY A 56 -11.61 8.79 -0.58
CA GLY A 56 -12.29 8.18 0.56
C GLY A 56 -12.56 6.69 0.41
N GLU A 57 -12.46 6.15 -0.80
CA GLU A 57 -12.64 4.71 -1.01
C GLU A 57 -11.40 3.93 -0.58
N THR A 58 -11.60 2.66 -0.29
CA THR A 58 -10.56 1.77 0.18
C THR A 58 -10.30 0.64 -0.81
N PHE A 59 -9.08 0.11 -0.77
CA PHE A 59 -8.73 -1.10 -1.51
C PHE A 59 -7.66 -1.86 -0.73
N SER A 60 -7.51 -3.13 -1.04
CA SER A 60 -6.51 -3.98 -0.38
C SER A 60 -5.27 -4.11 -1.26
N GLU A 61 -4.10 -4.16 -0.62
CA GLU A 61 -2.84 -4.40 -1.30
C GLU A 61 -1.95 -5.26 -0.43
N TRP A 62 -1.15 -6.09 -1.05
CA TRP A 62 -0.22 -6.98 -0.37
C TRP A 62 1.21 -6.61 -0.75
N PHE A 63 2.05 -6.43 0.27
CA PHE A 63 3.45 -6.06 0.09
C PHE A 63 4.33 -7.21 0.55
N SER A 64 4.93 -7.92 -0.41
CA SER A 64 5.69 -9.14 -0.13
C SER A 64 7.12 -8.85 0.29
N PHE A 65 7.68 -9.73 1.11
CA PHE A 65 9.07 -9.70 1.53
C PHE A 65 9.50 -11.12 1.92
N LEU A 66 10.81 -11.31 2.11
CA LEU A 66 11.31 -12.64 2.50
C LEU A 66 10.89 -12.98 3.93
N ALA A 67 10.54 -14.25 4.16
CA ALA A 67 10.13 -14.73 5.47
C ALA A 67 11.20 -14.54 6.55
N SER A 68 12.48 -14.41 6.14
CA SER A 68 13.57 -14.06 7.04
C SER A 68 13.47 -12.66 7.64
N GLY A 69 12.60 -11.80 7.04
CA GLY A 69 12.46 -10.42 7.47
C GLY A 69 13.33 -9.43 6.70
N GLU A 70 14.09 -9.91 5.73
CA GLU A 70 14.88 -9.02 4.89
C GLU A 70 13.99 -8.28 3.91
N ILE A 71 14.07 -6.95 3.94
CA ILE A 71 13.28 -6.09 3.05
C ILE A 71 14.24 -5.12 2.36
N GLY A 72 14.45 -5.35 1.07
CA GLY A 72 15.34 -4.48 0.29
C GLY A 72 14.73 -3.11 0.08
N SER A 73 15.54 -2.07 0.18
CA SER A 73 15.08 -0.69 0.07
C SER A 73 14.49 -0.35 -1.30
N LYS A 74 14.89 -1.07 -2.34
CA LYS A 74 14.40 -0.84 -3.70
C LYS A 74 13.18 -1.67 -4.05
N THR A 75 12.76 -2.59 -3.18
CA THR A 75 11.55 -3.36 -3.40
C THR A 75 10.33 -2.49 -3.14
N LYS A 76 9.18 -2.92 -3.68
CA LYS A 76 7.92 -2.21 -3.45
C LYS A 76 7.65 -2.05 -1.95
N THR A 77 7.86 -3.13 -1.18
CA THR A 77 7.68 -3.10 0.27
C THR A 77 8.66 -2.14 0.95
N GLY A 78 9.93 -2.17 0.54
CA GLY A 78 10.94 -1.24 1.08
C GLY A 78 10.60 0.21 0.77
N GLN A 79 10.10 0.49 -0.41
CA GLN A 79 9.68 1.83 -0.79
C GLN A 79 8.50 2.31 0.06
N LEU A 80 7.53 1.42 0.32
CA LEU A 80 6.41 1.74 1.21
C LEU A 80 6.90 2.12 2.61
N LEU A 81 7.75 1.28 3.20
CA LEU A 81 8.25 1.50 4.55
C LEU A 81 9.03 2.80 4.64
N THR A 82 9.89 3.08 3.68
CA THR A 82 10.68 4.31 3.66
C THR A 82 9.78 5.54 3.50
N ALA A 83 8.80 5.47 2.60
CA ALA A 83 7.91 6.59 2.34
C ALA A 83 6.98 6.89 3.53
N ALA A 84 6.43 5.85 4.15
CA ALA A 84 5.45 6.00 5.22
C ALA A 84 6.10 6.26 6.58
N LEU A 85 7.24 5.64 6.85
CA LEU A 85 7.86 5.66 8.17
C LEU A 85 9.17 6.47 8.24
N GLY A 86 9.84 6.66 7.10
CA GLY A 86 11.13 7.36 7.08
C GLY A 86 12.14 6.66 7.99
N GLU A 87 12.71 7.41 8.94
CA GLU A 87 13.70 6.88 9.88
C GLU A 87 13.10 5.87 10.86
N ASP A 88 11.76 5.84 11.01
CA ASP A 88 11.08 4.89 11.87
C ASP A 88 10.84 3.54 11.19
N ALA A 89 11.38 3.34 9.98
CA ALA A 89 11.23 2.09 9.23
C ALA A 89 12.13 0.97 9.77
N LYS A 90 12.10 0.79 11.07
CA LYS A 90 12.85 -0.26 11.77
C LYS A 90 12.09 -0.69 13.01
N ALA A 91 12.15 -1.94 13.32
CA ALA A 91 11.47 -2.55 14.45
C ALA A 91 12.14 -3.87 14.80
N GLU A 92 11.89 -4.35 15.99
CA GLU A 92 12.45 -5.65 16.41
C GLU A 92 11.68 -6.82 15.79
N THR A 93 10.40 -6.62 15.47
CA THR A 93 9.56 -7.66 14.87
C THR A 93 8.80 -7.13 13.66
N LEU A 94 8.39 -8.05 12.79
CA LEU A 94 7.57 -7.68 11.63
C LEU A 94 6.19 -7.18 12.05
N GLU A 95 5.64 -7.73 13.10
CA GLU A 95 4.36 -7.32 13.65
C GLU A 95 4.40 -5.89 14.18
N GLU A 96 5.49 -5.51 14.82
CA GLU A 96 5.71 -4.14 15.27
C GLU A 96 5.78 -3.18 14.08
N LEU A 97 6.48 -3.59 13.02
CA LEU A 97 6.61 -2.79 11.82
C LEU A 97 5.24 -2.58 11.15
N ALA A 98 4.42 -3.64 11.09
CA ALA A 98 3.05 -3.54 10.58
C ALA A 98 2.22 -2.55 11.41
N SER A 99 2.34 -2.62 12.72
CA SER A 99 1.63 -1.71 13.63
C SER A 99 2.02 -0.26 13.41
N LYS A 100 3.29 0.00 13.12
CA LYS A 100 3.77 1.36 12.83
C LYS A 100 3.18 1.92 11.54
N LEU A 101 2.89 1.06 10.57
CA LEU A 101 2.30 1.48 9.30
C LEU A 101 0.89 2.02 9.45
N VAL A 102 0.11 1.48 10.38
CA VAL A 102 -1.29 1.87 10.54
C VAL A 102 -1.39 3.36 10.88
N GLY A 103 -2.21 4.08 10.12
CA GLY A 103 -2.40 5.53 10.28
C GLY A 103 -1.40 6.38 9.51
N LYS A 104 -0.39 5.78 8.92
CA LYS A 104 0.61 6.52 8.13
C LYS A 104 0.13 6.73 6.70
N THR A 105 0.68 7.75 6.06
CA THR A 105 0.36 8.09 4.68
C THR A 105 1.59 8.02 3.79
N PHE A 106 1.34 7.86 2.51
CA PHE A 106 2.36 7.91 1.48
C PHE A 106 1.70 8.36 0.18
N ALA A 107 2.51 8.74 -0.80
CA ALA A 107 2.01 9.11 -2.13
C ALA A 107 2.43 8.05 -3.14
N ALA A 108 1.57 7.77 -4.10
CA ALA A 108 1.86 6.80 -5.15
C ALA A 108 0.86 6.92 -6.30
N GLN A 109 1.23 6.35 -7.44
CA GLN A 109 0.29 6.10 -8.52
C GLN A 109 -0.52 4.84 -8.18
N ILE A 110 -1.80 4.88 -8.45
CA ILE A 110 -2.68 3.71 -8.33
C ILE A 110 -3.03 3.27 -9.75
N GLY A 111 -2.65 2.06 -10.10
CA GLY A 111 -3.00 1.43 -11.37
C GLY A 111 -3.88 0.22 -11.15
N THR A 112 -3.95 -0.64 -12.15
CA THR A 112 -4.75 -1.86 -12.07
C THR A 112 -3.86 -3.10 -12.13
N SER A 113 -4.37 -4.23 -11.63
CA SER A 113 -3.76 -5.53 -11.81
C SER A 113 -3.76 -5.90 -13.30
N LYS A 114 -3.01 -6.95 -13.67
CA LYS A 114 -2.92 -7.40 -15.07
C LYS A 114 -4.27 -7.72 -15.69
N ASP A 115 -5.19 -8.27 -14.88
CA ASP A 115 -6.52 -8.59 -15.35
C ASP A 115 -7.50 -7.41 -15.29
N GLY A 116 -7.05 -6.26 -14.79
CA GLY A 116 -7.86 -5.05 -14.71
C GLY A 116 -8.93 -5.06 -13.63
N GLN A 117 -8.92 -6.03 -12.72
CA GLN A 117 -9.98 -6.19 -11.72
C GLN A 117 -9.68 -5.52 -10.38
N TYR A 118 -8.43 -5.28 -10.07
CA TYR A 118 -8.02 -4.78 -8.74
C TYR A 118 -7.15 -3.54 -8.84
N SER A 119 -7.27 -2.67 -7.85
CA SER A 119 -6.38 -1.52 -7.71
C SER A 119 -5.03 -1.98 -7.18
N ARG A 120 -3.95 -1.42 -7.70
CA ARG A 120 -2.59 -1.74 -7.28
C ARG A 120 -1.77 -0.46 -7.10
N VAL A 121 -1.01 -0.42 -6.02
CA VAL A 121 0.02 0.61 -5.86
C VAL A 121 1.16 0.29 -6.81
N ILE A 122 1.58 1.27 -7.61
CA ILE A 122 2.58 1.05 -8.64
C ILE A 122 3.99 1.23 -8.06
N HIS A 123 4.81 0.20 -8.24
CA HIS A 123 6.22 0.20 -7.84
C HIS A 123 6.96 1.37 -8.50
N ASP A 124 7.93 1.92 -7.81
CA ASP A 124 8.74 3.07 -8.22
C ASP A 124 8.02 4.41 -8.26
N THR A 125 6.74 4.45 -7.93
CA THR A 125 6.00 5.70 -7.77
C THR A 125 5.79 6.08 -6.31
N ILE A 126 6.12 5.16 -5.39
CA ILE A 126 5.90 5.35 -3.96
C ILE A 126 6.85 6.41 -3.41
N ALA A 127 6.32 7.41 -2.75
CA ALA A 127 7.08 8.52 -2.20
C ALA A 127 6.44 9.02 -0.90
N PRO A 128 7.19 9.78 -0.09
CA PRO A 128 6.61 10.38 1.10
C PRO A 128 5.46 11.32 0.74
N THR A 129 4.50 11.44 1.66
CA THR A 129 3.39 12.38 1.47
C THR A 129 3.92 13.80 1.33
N PRO A 130 3.49 14.55 0.29
CA PRO A 130 3.92 15.93 0.14
C PRO A 130 3.46 16.79 1.32
N PRO A 131 4.29 17.73 1.80
CA PRO A 131 3.89 18.60 2.91
C PRO A 131 2.60 19.37 2.67
N GLU A 132 2.33 19.73 1.44
CA GLU A 132 1.11 20.43 1.06
C GLU A 132 -0.14 19.62 1.32
N ALA A 133 -0.08 18.32 1.01
CA ALA A 133 -1.21 17.42 1.25
C ALA A 133 -1.40 17.17 2.74
N ALA A 134 -0.30 17.07 3.51
CA ALA A 134 -0.37 16.89 4.95
C ALA A 134 -1.01 18.10 5.63
N LYS A 135 -0.74 19.32 5.16
CA LYS A 135 -1.33 20.54 5.70
C LYS A 135 -2.81 20.65 5.39
N GLY A 136 -3.25 20.10 4.27
CA GLY A 136 -4.66 20.14 3.89
C GLY A 136 -5.56 19.38 4.86
N ASP A 137 -5.03 18.43 5.58
CA ASP A 137 -5.79 17.63 6.53
C ASP A 137 -6.00 18.31 7.88
N ASP A 138 -5.36 19.45 8.11
CA ASP A 138 -5.42 20.17 9.38
C ASP A 138 -6.53 21.21 9.45
N THR A 139 -7.34 21.27 8.45
CA THR A 139 -8.45 22.24 8.42
C THR A 139 -9.68 21.74 9.14
#